data_7efe8b834e429829c15d829a8944598c
#
_entry.id   7efe8b834e429829c15d829a8944598c
#
_cell.length_a   1.000
_cell.length_b   1.000
_cell.length_c   1.000
_cell.angle_alpha   90.00
_cell.angle_beta   90.00
_cell.angle_gamma   90.00
#
_symmetry.space_group_name_H-M   'P 1'
#
loop_
_entity.id
_entity.type
_entity.pdbx_description
1 polymer ?
#
loop_
_entity_poly.entity_id
_entity_poly.type
_entity_poly.pdbx_seq_one_letter_code
_entity_poly.pdbx_strand_id
1 'polypeptide(L)'
;MKKLLFSIIILFLFLSCSNKVEKVERAFYYWKSNEWSLSDKEDSIINNVKVNKFYVKFFEVEHSDAMGNYPVAKTDINFYRHDSMQIVPTVYLRNSVFIKASKGSLDTLADNVNFLIDKYCKEKFQRQQSVKEFQMDCDWTQKSRDNYFYFLKKLKNISKKEISCTLRLYPYKYPEKMGIPPVDKATLMCYNLINPLENHDKNSILDIDELKSYLNTNNKYPLHLDVALPVYSWMQVYQNNQFSNVIYTNNKTVRKILKPIKPLWFEVLRDTVVEETYLRIGDKIKYEEMDADKIKKAINVIKNNANLRKEVTVTLFHFDVQQLTNYSNEELSSFYTDFSK
;
A
#
# COMPACT_ATOMS: atom_id res chain seq x y z
N MET A 1 -33.02 8.30 45.70
CA MET A 1 -32.33 9.13 44.72
C MET A 1 -30.82 8.90 44.59
N LYS A 2 -30.02 8.87 45.69
CA LYS A 2 -28.53 8.62 45.59
C LYS A 2 -28.15 7.25 45.01
N LYS A 3 -28.91 6.18 45.30
CA LYS A 3 -28.65 4.83 44.73
C LYS A 3 -28.98 4.72 43.24
N LEU A 4 -29.98 5.46 42.76
CA LEU A 4 -30.36 5.52 41.35
C LEU A 4 -29.31 6.30 40.54
N LEU A 5 -28.76 7.39 41.08
CA LEU A 5 -27.70 8.19 40.45
C LEU A 5 -26.41 7.35 40.30
N PHE A 6 -26.08 6.54 41.33
CA PHE A 6 -24.88 5.69 41.28
C PHE A 6 -25.01 4.55 40.25
N SER A 7 -26.20 3.97 40.07
CA SER A 7 -26.48 2.97 39.00
C SER A 7 -26.39 3.55 37.61
N ILE A 8 -26.82 4.80 37.41
CA ILE A 8 -26.73 5.48 36.12
C ILE A 8 -25.27 5.82 35.77
N ILE A 9 -24.45 6.22 36.73
CA ILE A 9 -23.02 6.50 36.53
C ILE A 9 -22.26 5.20 36.18
N ILE A 10 -22.58 4.07 36.78
CA ILE A 10 -21.98 2.78 36.45
C ILE A 10 -22.38 2.33 35.02
N LEU A 11 -23.61 2.58 34.59
CA LEU A 11 -24.07 2.26 33.25
C LEU A 11 -23.36 3.08 32.16
N PHE A 12 -22.98 4.33 32.45
CA PHE A 12 -22.20 5.17 31.53
C PHE A 12 -20.72 4.76 31.42
N LEU A 13 -20.15 4.07 32.41
CA LEU A 13 -18.77 3.59 32.36
C LEU A 13 -18.58 2.38 31.42
N PHE A 14 -19.65 1.68 31.07
CA PHE A 14 -19.60 0.54 30.10
C PHE A 14 -19.81 0.97 28.65
N LEU A 15 -20.06 2.25 28.35
CA LEU A 15 -20.23 2.76 26.98
C LEU A 15 -18.94 3.29 26.36
N SER A 16 -17.78 3.12 27.01
CA SER A 16 -16.48 3.29 26.37
C SER A 16 -16.22 2.11 25.43
N CYS A 17 -16.95 2.06 24.32
CA CYS A 17 -16.57 1.21 23.17
C CYS A 17 -15.23 1.74 22.65
N SER A 18 -14.13 1.24 23.22
CA SER A 18 -12.83 1.44 22.58
C SER A 18 -12.90 0.70 21.24
N ASN A 19 -12.73 1.43 20.12
CA ASN A 19 -12.54 0.84 18.78
C ASN A 19 -11.17 0.13 18.73
N LYS A 20 -10.94 -0.81 19.66
CA LYS A 20 -9.68 -1.53 19.72
C LYS A 20 -9.71 -2.65 18.68
N VAL A 21 -8.66 -2.73 17.88
CA VAL A 21 -8.45 -3.86 16.98
C VAL A 21 -8.25 -5.12 17.81
N GLU A 22 -9.06 -6.14 17.56
CA GLU A 22 -9.01 -7.43 18.27
C GLU A 22 -8.28 -8.49 17.43
N LYS A 23 -8.45 -8.43 16.09
CA LYS A 23 -7.87 -9.40 15.17
C LYS A 23 -7.19 -8.71 14.00
N VAL A 24 -5.97 -9.14 13.69
CA VAL A 24 -5.17 -8.65 12.57
C VAL A 24 -4.96 -9.78 11.57
N GLU A 25 -5.44 -9.61 10.35
CA GLU A 25 -5.07 -10.41 9.20
C GLU A 25 -3.75 -9.88 8.62
N ARG A 26 -2.76 -10.76 8.48
CA ARG A 26 -1.42 -10.37 8.03
C ARG A 26 -1.29 -10.53 6.53
N ALA A 27 -0.90 -9.47 5.84
CA ALA A 27 -0.75 -9.47 4.40
C ALA A 27 0.53 -8.79 3.92
N PHE A 28 0.94 -9.13 2.70
CA PHE A 28 1.91 -8.37 1.92
C PHE A 28 1.31 -7.89 0.61
N TYR A 29 1.80 -6.77 0.11
CA TYR A 29 1.72 -6.45 -1.31
C TYR A 29 2.87 -7.11 -2.06
N TYR A 30 2.59 -7.71 -3.22
CA TYR A 30 3.58 -8.03 -4.23
C TYR A 30 3.39 -7.10 -5.43
N TRP A 31 4.37 -6.20 -5.63
CA TRP A 31 4.22 -5.07 -6.57
C TRP A 31 5.24 -5.07 -7.72
N LYS A 32 6.03 -6.14 -7.84
CA LYS A 32 6.99 -6.30 -8.94
C LYS A 32 6.27 -6.73 -10.22
N SER A 33 6.81 -6.35 -11.38
CA SER A 33 6.31 -6.75 -12.72
C SER A 33 7.22 -7.77 -13.38
N ASN A 34 7.78 -8.68 -12.60
CA ASN A 34 8.63 -9.78 -13.05
C ASN A 34 8.03 -11.12 -12.62
N GLU A 35 8.69 -12.18 -12.98
CA GLU A 35 8.35 -13.51 -12.48
C GLU A 35 8.47 -13.56 -10.95
N TRP A 36 7.42 -14.07 -10.30
CA TRP A 36 7.42 -14.37 -8.88
C TRP A 36 7.37 -15.87 -8.66
N SER A 37 8.53 -16.44 -8.37
CA SER A 37 8.70 -17.77 -7.82
C SER A 37 9.23 -17.64 -6.39
N LEU A 38 8.66 -18.37 -5.44
CA LEU A 38 9.09 -18.30 -4.04
C LEU A 38 10.44 -19.00 -3.85
N SER A 39 11.45 -18.25 -3.44
CA SER A 39 12.73 -18.79 -2.97
C SER A 39 12.60 -19.30 -1.52
N ASP A 40 13.52 -20.16 -1.10
CA ASP A 40 13.56 -20.69 0.29
C ASP A 40 13.62 -19.54 1.33
N LYS A 41 14.28 -18.43 1.00
CA LYS A 41 14.37 -17.27 1.86
C LYS A 41 13.05 -16.52 1.98
N GLU A 42 12.32 -16.39 0.88
CA GLU A 42 10.97 -15.82 0.85
C GLU A 42 9.98 -16.67 1.62
N ASP A 43 10.01 -17.99 1.41
CA ASP A 43 9.23 -18.96 2.17
C ASP A 43 9.50 -18.85 3.67
N SER A 44 10.77 -18.75 4.06
CA SER A 44 11.16 -18.59 5.47
C SER A 44 10.56 -17.33 6.09
N ILE A 45 10.62 -16.19 5.40
CA ILE A 45 10.02 -14.93 5.90
C ILE A 45 8.50 -15.09 6.06
N ILE A 46 7.81 -15.61 5.03
CA ILE A 46 6.35 -15.80 5.04
C ILE A 46 5.93 -16.66 6.23
N ASN A 47 6.63 -17.79 6.45
CA ASN A 47 6.32 -18.73 7.53
C ASN A 47 6.61 -18.15 8.92
N ASN A 48 7.75 -17.49 9.12
CA ASN A 48 8.15 -16.89 10.38
C ASN A 48 7.25 -15.72 10.78
N VAL A 49 6.85 -14.90 9.81
CA VAL A 49 5.96 -13.77 10.03
C VAL A 49 4.48 -14.20 10.06
N LYS A 50 4.18 -15.45 9.65
CA LYS A 50 2.83 -16.05 9.59
C LYS A 50 1.88 -15.24 8.70
N VAL A 51 2.34 -14.89 7.50
CA VAL A 51 1.53 -14.22 6.49
C VAL A 51 0.88 -15.27 5.60
N ASN A 52 -0.43 -15.14 5.39
CA ASN A 52 -1.23 -16.06 4.58
C ASN A 52 -2.02 -15.35 3.47
N LYS A 53 -1.85 -14.03 3.32
CA LYS A 53 -2.57 -13.23 2.33
C LYS A 53 -1.62 -12.34 1.55
N PHE A 54 -1.82 -12.29 0.22
CA PHE A 54 -1.07 -11.42 -0.66
C PHE A 54 -2.00 -10.63 -1.59
N TYR A 55 -1.79 -9.32 -1.63
CA TYR A 55 -2.31 -8.46 -2.68
C TYR A 55 -1.28 -8.40 -3.80
N VAL A 56 -1.59 -9.05 -4.92
CA VAL A 56 -0.64 -9.24 -6.02
C VAL A 56 -1.03 -8.38 -7.20
N LYS A 57 -0.13 -7.51 -7.64
CA LYS A 57 -0.34 -6.74 -8.86
C LYS A 57 -0.37 -7.69 -10.06
N PHE A 58 -1.53 -7.93 -10.64
CA PHE A 58 -1.68 -8.79 -11.80
C PHE A 58 -1.25 -8.10 -13.08
N PHE A 59 -1.70 -6.87 -13.25
CA PHE A 59 -1.35 -6.00 -14.38
C PHE A 59 -1.71 -4.54 -14.05
N GLU A 60 -1.27 -3.66 -14.93
CA GLU A 60 -1.66 -2.24 -14.93
C GLU A 60 -2.53 -1.96 -16.14
N VAL A 61 -3.37 -0.94 -16.08
CA VAL A 61 -4.13 -0.45 -17.22
C VAL A 61 -3.75 1.00 -17.48
N GLU A 62 -3.32 1.26 -18.69
CA GLU A 62 -3.01 2.60 -19.20
C GLU A 62 -4.00 3.02 -20.28
N HIS A 63 -3.99 4.30 -20.60
CA HIS A 63 -4.79 4.88 -21.68
C HIS A 63 -3.90 5.67 -22.63
N SER A 64 -4.11 5.47 -23.91
CA SER A 64 -3.61 6.36 -24.95
C SER A 64 -4.70 6.68 -25.97
N ASP A 65 -4.60 7.84 -26.62
CA ASP A 65 -5.57 8.25 -27.64
C ASP A 65 -5.59 7.30 -28.85
N ALA A 66 -4.45 6.65 -29.13
CA ALA A 66 -4.32 5.75 -30.29
C ALA A 66 -4.88 4.33 -30.02
N MET A 67 -4.68 3.81 -28.80
CA MET A 67 -5.03 2.41 -28.47
C MET A 67 -6.23 2.29 -27.52
N GLY A 68 -6.74 3.38 -26.99
CA GLY A 68 -7.72 3.34 -25.90
C GLY A 68 -7.11 2.83 -24.61
N ASN A 69 -7.85 2.02 -23.86
CA ASN A 69 -7.37 1.39 -22.62
C ASN A 69 -6.71 0.04 -22.92
N TYR A 70 -5.49 -0.17 -22.43
CA TYR A 70 -4.73 -1.40 -22.66
C TYR A 70 -3.96 -1.84 -21.43
N PRO A 71 -3.82 -3.18 -21.21
CA PRO A 71 -3.06 -3.71 -20.09
C PRO A 71 -1.55 -3.67 -20.37
N VAL A 72 -0.79 -3.37 -19.31
CA VAL A 72 0.68 -3.39 -19.30
C VAL A 72 1.21 -4.04 -18.02
N ALA A 73 2.51 -4.24 -17.96
CA ALA A 73 3.25 -4.64 -16.76
C ALA A 73 2.64 -5.87 -16.03
N LYS A 74 2.38 -6.93 -16.79
CA LYS A 74 1.87 -8.20 -16.30
C LYS A 74 2.88 -8.88 -15.36
N THR A 75 2.44 -9.28 -14.18
CA THR A 75 3.25 -10.11 -13.28
C THR A 75 3.11 -11.59 -13.65
N ASP A 76 4.22 -12.29 -13.84
CA ASP A 76 4.19 -13.73 -14.03
C ASP A 76 4.28 -14.45 -12.66
N ILE A 77 3.20 -15.14 -12.30
CA ILE A 77 3.06 -15.78 -10.98
C ILE A 77 3.24 -17.27 -11.14
N ASN A 78 4.28 -17.82 -10.52
CA ASN A 78 4.57 -19.24 -10.52
C ASN A 78 4.48 -19.83 -9.11
N PHE A 79 3.27 -19.91 -8.57
CA PHE A 79 3.00 -20.57 -7.29
C PHE A 79 2.62 -22.04 -7.50
N TYR A 80 3.47 -22.90 -7.04
CA TYR A 80 3.17 -24.35 -7.00
C TYR A 80 2.98 -24.89 -5.57
N ARG A 81 3.12 -24.08 -4.53
CA ARG A 81 3.40 -24.60 -3.19
C ARG A 81 2.41 -24.30 -2.06
N HIS A 82 1.49 -23.35 -2.18
CA HIS A 82 0.71 -22.94 -1.01
C HIS A 82 -0.79 -22.95 -1.28
N ASP A 83 -1.42 -24.10 -1.11
CA ASP A 83 -2.89 -24.24 -1.14
C ASP A 83 -3.62 -23.41 -0.08
N SER A 84 -2.89 -22.95 0.96
CA SER A 84 -3.44 -22.14 2.05
C SER A 84 -3.25 -20.64 1.90
N MET A 85 -2.48 -20.17 0.89
CA MET A 85 -2.20 -18.75 0.68
C MET A 85 -3.34 -18.07 -0.07
N GLN A 86 -3.93 -17.06 0.53
CA GLN A 86 -4.96 -16.24 -0.12
C GLN A 86 -4.34 -15.21 -1.04
N ILE A 87 -4.66 -15.28 -2.33
CA ILE A 87 -4.25 -14.28 -3.31
C ILE A 87 -5.42 -13.35 -3.62
N VAL A 88 -5.16 -12.06 -3.53
CA VAL A 88 -6.07 -10.99 -3.96
C VAL A 88 -5.50 -10.35 -5.22
N PRO A 89 -6.11 -10.62 -6.39
CA PRO A 89 -5.73 -9.93 -7.62
C PRO A 89 -5.86 -8.41 -7.45
N THR A 90 -4.77 -7.69 -7.65
CA THR A 90 -4.74 -6.23 -7.59
C THR A 90 -4.44 -5.68 -8.98
N VAL A 91 -5.26 -4.74 -9.44
CA VAL A 91 -5.08 -4.08 -10.74
C VAL A 91 -4.79 -2.60 -10.51
N TYR A 92 -3.65 -2.13 -11.02
CA TYR A 92 -3.34 -0.70 -11.01
C TYR A 92 -3.96 -0.01 -12.22
N LEU A 93 -4.79 0.99 -11.97
CA LEU A 93 -5.53 1.72 -12.98
C LEU A 93 -5.02 3.16 -13.01
N ARG A 94 -4.32 3.53 -14.07
CA ARG A 94 -3.85 4.92 -14.23
C ARG A 94 -5.03 5.88 -14.21
N ASN A 95 -4.88 7.00 -13.51
CA ASN A 95 -5.94 8.02 -13.42
C ASN A 95 -6.42 8.52 -14.79
N SER A 96 -5.53 8.54 -15.80
CA SER A 96 -5.84 8.92 -17.20
C SER A 96 -6.96 8.07 -17.83
N VAL A 97 -7.08 6.79 -17.41
CA VAL A 97 -8.13 5.86 -17.87
C VAL A 97 -9.54 6.40 -17.62
N PHE A 98 -9.72 7.19 -16.55
CA PHE A 98 -11.01 7.71 -16.11
C PHE A 98 -11.26 9.17 -16.50
N ILE A 99 -10.23 9.87 -17.00
CA ILE A 99 -10.40 11.26 -17.44
C ILE A 99 -11.11 11.27 -18.79
N LYS A 100 -12.28 11.95 -18.86
CA LYS A 100 -13.10 12.05 -20.08
C LYS A 100 -13.61 10.72 -20.66
N ALA A 101 -13.56 9.60 -19.90
CA ALA A 101 -14.04 8.32 -20.36
C ALA A 101 -15.58 8.32 -20.53
N SER A 102 -16.06 7.72 -21.62
CA SER A 102 -17.48 7.49 -21.83
C SER A 102 -17.98 6.29 -20.99
N LYS A 103 -19.27 6.24 -20.67
CA LYS A 103 -19.86 5.09 -19.95
C LYS A 103 -19.65 3.78 -20.71
N GLY A 104 -19.80 3.78 -22.02
CA GLY A 104 -19.55 2.59 -22.85
C GLY A 104 -18.10 2.09 -22.76
N SER A 105 -17.12 2.99 -22.77
CA SER A 105 -15.72 2.59 -22.59
C SER A 105 -15.44 2.07 -21.16
N LEU A 106 -16.14 2.60 -20.16
CA LEU A 106 -16.03 2.11 -18.78
C LEU A 106 -16.66 0.74 -18.58
N ASP A 107 -17.80 0.47 -19.26
CA ASP A 107 -18.40 -0.85 -19.29
C ASP A 107 -17.47 -1.89 -19.90
N THR A 108 -16.91 -1.59 -21.07
CA THR A 108 -15.89 -2.43 -21.73
C THR A 108 -14.66 -2.63 -20.85
N LEU A 109 -14.19 -1.57 -20.17
CA LEU A 109 -13.07 -1.69 -19.25
C LEU A 109 -13.37 -2.67 -18.10
N ALA A 110 -14.55 -2.58 -17.50
CA ALA A 110 -14.94 -3.47 -16.40
C ALA A 110 -15.03 -4.94 -16.86
N ASP A 111 -15.62 -5.18 -18.05
CA ASP A 111 -15.70 -6.52 -18.64
C ASP A 111 -14.29 -7.07 -18.93
N ASN A 112 -13.40 -6.27 -19.52
CA ASN A 112 -12.03 -6.68 -19.82
C ASN A 112 -11.19 -6.95 -18.57
N VAL A 113 -11.30 -6.10 -17.54
CA VAL A 113 -10.58 -6.31 -16.27
C VAL A 113 -11.06 -7.60 -15.60
N ASN A 114 -12.38 -7.82 -15.51
CA ASN A 114 -12.93 -9.05 -14.96
C ASN A 114 -12.46 -10.28 -15.76
N PHE A 115 -12.55 -10.22 -17.08
CA PHE A 115 -12.10 -11.32 -17.96
C PHE A 115 -10.61 -11.64 -17.77
N LEU A 116 -9.75 -10.62 -17.74
CA LEU A 116 -8.32 -10.82 -17.58
C LEU A 116 -7.96 -11.39 -16.22
N ILE A 117 -8.58 -10.94 -15.13
CA ILE A 117 -8.38 -11.51 -13.80
C ILE A 117 -8.80 -12.98 -13.79
N ASP A 118 -9.99 -13.30 -14.29
CA ASP A 118 -10.51 -14.67 -14.32
C ASP A 118 -9.63 -15.59 -15.19
N LYS A 119 -9.19 -15.10 -16.35
CA LYS A 119 -8.27 -15.83 -17.22
C LYS A 119 -6.96 -16.15 -16.51
N TYR A 120 -6.36 -15.14 -15.87
CA TYR A 120 -5.12 -15.27 -15.10
C TYR A 120 -5.25 -16.28 -13.95
N CYS A 121 -6.33 -16.16 -13.19
CA CYS A 121 -6.58 -17.10 -12.09
C CYS A 121 -6.71 -18.54 -12.59
N LYS A 122 -7.39 -18.76 -13.72
CA LYS A 122 -7.53 -20.10 -14.33
C LYS A 122 -6.22 -20.65 -14.87
N GLU A 123 -5.37 -19.80 -15.42
CA GLU A 123 -4.07 -20.21 -15.99
C GLU A 123 -3.02 -20.51 -14.92
N LYS A 124 -3.02 -19.74 -13.82
CA LYS A 124 -1.94 -19.74 -12.83
C LYS A 124 -2.29 -20.48 -11.53
N PHE A 125 -3.56 -20.51 -11.14
CA PHE A 125 -3.97 -21.18 -9.91
C PHE A 125 -4.62 -22.52 -10.26
N GLN A 126 -4.05 -23.62 -9.77
CA GLN A 126 -4.70 -24.90 -9.85
C GLN A 126 -6.07 -24.84 -9.17
N ARG A 127 -7.02 -25.66 -9.61
CA ARG A 127 -8.49 -25.67 -9.38
C ARG A 127 -9.01 -25.36 -7.94
N GLN A 128 -8.16 -25.15 -6.94
CA GLN A 128 -8.57 -25.11 -5.55
C GLN A 128 -8.64 -23.70 -4.93
N GLN A 129 -8.07 -22.66 -5.54
CA GLN A 129 -8.14 -21.32 -4.96
C GLN A 129 -9.29 -20.50 -5.57
N SER A 130 -10.42 -20.44 -4.88
CA SER A 130 -11.47 -19.49 -5.23
C SER A 130 -11.06 -18.09 -4.79
N VAL A 131 -10.69 -17.23 -5.73
CA VAL A 131 -10.49 -15.80 -5.47
C VAL A 131 -11.80 -15.20 -4.99
N LYS A 132 -11.79 -14.59 -3.81
CA LYS A 132 -12.98 -14.00 -3.16
C LYS A 132 -13.06 -12.49 -3.34
N GLU A 133 -11.92 -11.83 -3.46
CA GLU A 133 -11.74 -10.38 -3.47
C GLU A 133 -10.92 -9.95 -4.68
N PHE A 134 -11.29 -8.83 -5.33
CA PHE A 134 -10.47 -8.08 -6.28
C PHE A 134 -10.16 -6.72 -5.69
N GLN A 135 -8.91 -6.28 -5.77
CA GLN A 135 -8.52 -4.95 -5.35
C GLN A 135 -8.20 -4.05 -6.54
N MET A 136 -8.75 -2.85 -6.55
CA MET A 136 -8.47 -1.83 -7.55
C MET A 136 -7.61 -0.72 -6.95
N ASP A 137 -6.43 -0.50 -7.52
CA ASP A 137 -5.54 0.58 -7.13
C ASP A 137 -5.63 1.72 -8.14
N CYS A 138 -6.05 2.89 -7.69
CA CYS A 138 -6.15 4.08 -8.52
C CYS A 138 -5.97 5.35 -7.67
N ASP A 139 -5.05 6.21 -8.08
CA ASP A 139 -4.92 7.55 -7.52
C ASP A 139 -5.93 8.50 -8.19
N TRP A 140 -7.22 8.33 -7.90
CA TRP A 140 -8.26 9.15 -8.51
C TRP A 140 -8.22 10.59 -8.05
N THR A 141 -8.69 11.48 -8.89
CA THR A 141 -8.85 12.90 -8.63
C THR A 141 -10.32 13.31 -8.69
N GLN A 142 -10.65 14.52 -8.32
CA GLN A 142 -12.01 15.04 -8.48
C GLN A 142 -12.52 14.92 -9.93
N LYS A 143 -11.63 15.03 -10.92
CA LYS A 143 -11.99 14.96 -12.34
C LYS A 143 -12.29 13.54 -12.83
N SER A 144 -11.70 12.53 -12.21
CA SER A 144 -11.85 11.11 -12.59
C SER A 144 -12.77 10.33 -11.65
N ARG A 145 -13.12 10.89 -10.50
CA ARG A 145 -13.87 10.25 -9.41
C ARG A 145 -15.14 9.56 -9.87
N ASP A 146 -16.01 10.27 -10.56
CA ASP A 146 -17.34 9.77 -10.92
C ASP A 146 -17.25 8.62 -11.92
N ASN A 147 -16.28 8.66 -12.85
CA ASN A 147 -16.01 7.60 -13.80
C ASN A 147 -15.36 6.38 -13.12
N TYR A 148 -14.42 6.60 -12.21
CA TYR A 148 -13.83 5.52 -11.41
C TYR A 148 -14.90 4.82 -10.54
N PHE A 149 -15.76 5.58 -9.88
CA PHE A 149 -16.83 5.01 -9.05
C PHE A 149 -17.88 4.27 -9.88
N TYR A 150 -18.19 4.75 -11.08
CA TYR A 150 -19.03 4.03 -12.03
C TYR A 150 -18.41 2.68 -12.40
N PHE A 151 -17.13 2.66 -12.77
CA PHE A 151 -16.38 1.45 -13.07
C PHE A 151 -16.40 0.46 -11.89
N LEU A 152 -16.12 0.91 -10.66
CA LEU A 152 -16.15 0.04 -9.47
C LEU A 152 -17.51 -0.63 -9.26
N LYS A 153 -18.62 0.12 -9.38
CA LYS A 153 -19.97 -0.43 -9.32
C LYS A 153 -20.23 -1.47 -10.40
N LYS A 154 -19.79 -1.19 -11.61
CA LYS A 154 -19.96 -2.12 -12.74
C LYS A 154 -19.17 -3.41 -12.51
N LEU A 155 -17.88 -3.28 -12.14
CA LEU A 155 -17.00 -4.42 -11.85
C LEU A 155 -17.59 -5.30 -10.73
N LYS A 156 -18.08 -4.70 -9.64
CA LYS A 156 -18.74 -5.42 -8.54
C LYS A 156 -19.94 -6.22 -9.04
N ASN A 157 -20.76 -5.62 -9.90
CA ASN A 157 -21.96 -6.26 -10.42
C ASN A 157 -21.67 -7.45 -11.33
N ILE A 158 -20.61 -7.38 -12.16
CA ILE A 158 -20.27 -8.46 -13.10
C ILE A 158 -19.46 -9.58 -12.45
N SER A 159 -18.48 -9.24 -11.62
CA SER A 159 -17.59 -10.21 -10.98
C SER A 159 -18.27 -11.02 -9.89
N LYS A 160 -19.26 -10.45 -9.20
CA LYS A 160 -19.88 -11.01 -7.98
C LYS A 160 -18.88 -11.31 -6.87
N LYS A 161 -17.77 -10.59 -6.88
CA LYS A 161 -16.71 -10.66 -5.88
C LYS A 161 -16.77 -9.49 -4.91
N GLU A 162 -16.12 -9.62 -3.77
CA GLU A 162 -15.79 -8.49 -2.92
C GLU A 162 -14.84 -7.56 -3.69
N ILE A 163 -15.17 -6.28 -3.73
CA ILE A 163 -14.31 -5.27 -4.34
C ILE A 163 -13.72 -4.40 -3.24
N SER A 164 -12.40 -4.33 -3.20
CA SER A 164 -11.67 -3.38 -2.37
C SER A 164 -10.93 -2.36 -3.25
N CYS A 165 -10.52 -1.25 -2.67
CA CYS A 165 -9.65 -0.30 -3.34
C CYS A 165 -8.57 0.23 -2.38
N THR A 166 -7.49 0.75 -2.94
CA THR A 166 -6.54 1.58 -2.20
C THR A 166 -7.14 2.94 -1.91
N LEU A 167 -6.77 3.53 -0.79
CA LEU A 167 -7.25 4.83 -0.34
C LEU A 167 -6.05 5.68 0.12
N ARG A 168 -5.77 6.75 -0.61
CA ARG A 168 -4.79 7.75 -0.20
C ARG A 168 -5.28 8.55 1.00
N LEU A 169 -4.36 9.14 1.77
CA LEU A 169 -4.71 9.94 2.94
C LEU A 169 -5.48 11.23 2.60
N TYR A 170 -5.26 11.81 1.43
CA TYR A 170 -6.02 13.00 1.03
C TYR A 170 -7.52 12.70 0.80
N PRO A 171 -7.93 11.69 0.02
CA PRO A 171 -9.32 11.24 -0.05
C PRO A 171 -9.90 10.79 1.31
N TYR A 172 -9.09 10.17 2.16
CA TYR A 172 -9.52 9.81 3.51
C TYR A 172 -9.91 11.04 4.35
N LYS A 173 -9.06 12.07 4.33
CA LYS A 173 -9.26 13.30 5.11
C LYS A 173 -10.38 14.19 4.57
N TYR A 174 -10.58 14.20 3.25
CA TYR A 174 -11.54 15.09 2.56
C TYR A 174 -12.58 14.31 1.74
N PRO A 175 -13.38 13.42 2.37
CA PRO A 175 -14.35 12.59 1.67
C PRO A 175 -15.44 13.41 0.98
N GLU A 176 -15.76 14.59 1.49
CA GLU A 176 -16.73 15.52 0.89
C GLU A 176 -16.28 16.04 -0.49
N LYS A 177 -14.96 16.15 -0.69
CA LYS A 177 -14.36 16.58 -1.98
C LYS A 177 -14.10 15.39 -2.90
N MET A 178 -13.54 14.33 -2.35
CA MET A 178 -13.02 13.21 -3.10
C MET A 178 -14.03 12.07 -3.29
N GLY A 179 -15.15 12.13 -2.57
CA GLY A 179 -16.17 11.08 -2.55
C GLY A 179 -15.74 9.84 -1.78
N ILE A 180 -16.69 8.94 -1.58
CA ILE A 180 -16.50 7.64 -0.94
C ILE A 180 -16.65 6.57 -2.01
N PRO A 181 -15.62 5.76 -2.29
CA PRO A 181 -15.69 4.75 -3.34
C PRO A 181 -16.74 3.68 -3.00
N PRO A 182 -17.53 3.23 -3.99
CA PRO A 182 -18.62 2.27 -3.79
C PRO A 182 -18.10 0.83 -3.74
N VAL A 183 -17.26 0.54 -2.75
CA VAL A 183 -16.57 -0.75 -2.53
C VAL A 183 -16.93 -1.33 -1.16
N ASP A 184 -16.54 -2.58 -0.91
CA ASP A 184 -16.81 -3.25 0.37
C ASP A 184 -15.87 -2.76 1.48
N LYS A 185 -14.61 -2.51 1.13
CA LYS A 185 -13.58 -1.98 2.04
C LYS A 185 -12.51 -1.21 1.29
N ALA A 186 -11.71 -0.46 2.01
CA ALA A 186 -10.60 0.30 1.45
C ALA A 186 -9.32 0.07 2.27
N THR A 187 -8.18 -0.03 1.59
CA THR A 187 -6.86 -0.13 2.23
C THR A 187 -6.23 1.26 2.30
N LEU A 188 -6.14 1.80 3.51
CA LEU A 188 -5.56 3.11 3.76
C LEU A 188 -4.04 3.06 3.57
N MET A 189 -3.52 3.76 2.57
CA MET A 189 -2.09 3.81 2.25
C MET A 189 -1.39 4.83 3.14
N CYS A 190 -0.72 4.35 4.21
CA CYS A 190 0.02 5.17 5.15
C CYS A 190 1.48 5.36 4.72
N TYR A 191 1.72 5.63 3.44
CA TYR A 191 3.03 5.88 2.85
C TYR A 191 2.93 6.71 1.57
N ASN A 192 4.09 7.17 1.05
CA ASN A 192 4.17 8.12 -0.07
C ASN A 192 3.32 9.37 0.21
N LEU A 193 3.56 9.96 1.38
CA LEU A 193 2.73 11.04 1.92
C LEU A 193 3.03 12.38 1.27
N ILE A 194 4.25 12.56 0.80
CA ILE A 194 4.79 13.82 0.27
C ILE A 194 5.34 13.55 -1.12
N ASN A 195 5.17 14.50 -2.04
CA ASN A 195 5.86 14.42 -3.31
C ASN A 195 7.38 14.51 -3.08
N PRO A 196 8.16 13.47 -3.43
CA PRO A 196 9.58 13.42 -3.13
C PRO A 196 10.40 14.52 -3.78
N LEU A 197 9.91 15.11 -4.88
CA LEU A 197 10.59 16.19 -5.62
C LEU A 197 10.22 17.60 -5.15
N GLU A 198 9.14 17.75 -4.37
CA GLU A 198 8.67 19.06 -3.89
C GLU A 198 9.19 19.40 -2.48
N ASN A 199 9.39 18.41 -1.63
CA ASN A 199 9.88 18.62 -0.26
C ASN A 199 11.15 17.83 0.01
N HIS A 200 12.29 18.53 0.03
CA HIS A 200 13.59 17.92 0.18
C HIS A 200 14.00 17.66 1.63
N ASP A 201 13.32 18.22 2.62
CA ASP A 201 13.75 18.18 4.03
C ASP A 201 12.98 17.13 4.86
N LYS A 202 11.88 16.55 4.32
CA LYS A 202 11.11 15.49 4.94
C LYS A 202 11.31 14.15 4.24
N ASN A 203 11.08 13.07 4.98
CA ASN A 203 11.01 11.72 4.40
C ASN A 203 9.68 11.59 3.65
N SER A 204 9.74 11.46 2.33
CA SER A 204 8.54 11.43 1.49
C SER A 204 7.77 10.12 1.56
N ILE A 205 8.46 9.02 1.96
CA ILE A 205 7.79 7.74 2.17
C ILE A 205 6.87 7.84 3.38
N LEU A 206 7.41 8.25 4.54
CA LEU A 206 6.67 8.35 5.79
C LEU A 206 7.26 9.43 6.69
N ASP A 207 6.51 10.50 6.88
CA ASP A 207 6.72 11.53 7.89
C ASP A 207 5.60 11.43 8.92
N ILE A 208 5.96 11.36 10.22
CA ILE A 208 5.00 11.09 11.29
C ILE A 208 4.04 12.27 11.51
N ASP A 209 4.54 13.50 11.40
CA ASP A 209 3.72 14.70 11.59
C ASP A 209 2.74 14.85 10.42
N GLU A 210 3.18 14.57 9.21
CA GLU A 210 2.34 14.56 8.02
C GLU A 210 1.25 13.49 8.14
N LEU A 211 1.61 12.26 8.51
CA LEU A 211 0.65 11.19 8.76
C LEU A 211 -0.41 11.60 9.78
N LYS A 212 0.03 12.16 10.91
CA LYS A 212 -0.86 12.63 11.96
C LYS A 212 -1.78 13.75 11.47
N SER A 213 -1.25 14.65 10.65
CA SER A 213 -2.04 15.76 10.09
C SER A 213 -3.20 15.27 9.23
N TYR A 214 -2.99 14.20 8.46
CA TYR A 214 -4.06 13.58 7.65
C TYR A 214 -5.05 12.79 8.48
N LEU A 215 -4.59 12.05 9.50
CA LEU A 215 -5.44 11.16 10.28
C LEU A 215 -6.24 11.90 11.37
N ASN A 216 -5.81 13.08 11.79
CA ASN A 216 -6.54 13.89 12.75
C ASN A 216 -7.79 14.50 12.11
N THR A 217 -8.86 13.70 12.03
CA THR A 217 -10.16 14.10 11.51
C THR A 217 -11.23 13.86 12.56
N ASN A 218 -12.24 14.77 12.62
CA ASN A 218 -13.39 14.58 13.50
C ASN A 218 -14.42 13.59 12.92
N ASN A 219 -14.25 13.18 11.65
CA ASN A 219 -15.21 12.35 10.94
C ASN A 219 -14.73 10.91 10.83
N LYS A 220 -15.62 9.98 11.15
CA LYS A 220 -15.38 8.54 10.89
C LYS A 220 -15.54 8.28 9.40
N TYR A 221 -14.51 7.73 8.77
CA TYR A 221 -14.64 7.27 7.38
C TYR A 221 -15.65 6.12 7.30
N PRO A 222 -16.65 6.16 6.38
CA PRO A 222 -17.80 5.26 6.46
C PRO A 222 -17.52 3.82 6.01
N LEU A 223 -16.42 3.58 5.29
CA LEU A 223 -16.03 2.23 4.86
C LEU A 223 -15.26 1.48 5.95
N HIS A 224 -15.21 0.14 5.81
CA HIS A 224 -14.23 -0.66 6.51
C HIS A 224 -12.82 -0.29 5.99
N LEU A 225 -11.90 -0.02 6.92
CA LEU A 225 -10.52 0.35 6.60
C LEU A 225 -9.58 -0.79 6.99
N ASP A 226 -8.83 -1.26 6.01
CA ASP A 226 -7.58 -1.97 6.16
C ASP A 226 -6.41 -0.98 6.11
N VAL A 227 -5.20 -1.37 6.48
CA VAL A 227 -4.05 -0.48 6.58
C VAL A 227 -2.88 -1.02 5.78
N ALA A 228 -2.18 -0.15 5.04
CA ALA A 228 -0.93 -0.48 4.39
C ALA A 228 0.23 0.37 4.93
N LEU A 229 1.35 -0.28 5.27
CA LEU A 229 2.56 0.31 5.84
C LEU A 229 3.77 0.08 4.94
N PRO A 230 4.70 1.04 4.82
CA PRO A 230 5.91 0.86 4.03
C PRO A 230 6.98 0.08 4.79
N VAL A 231 7.62 -0.86 4.12
CA VAL A 231 8.80 -1.60 4.63
C VAL A 231 9.99 -1.49 3.66
N TYR A 232 9.97 -0.50 2.78
CA TYR A 232 11.02 -0.23 1.82
C TYR A 232 11.69 1.11 2.10
N SER A 233 12.92 1.22 1.64
CA SER A 233 13.73 2.44 1.66
C SER A 233 14.21 2.74 0.25
N TRP A 234 14.50 3.98 -0.04
CA TRP A 234 15.08 4.36 -1.31
C TRP A 234 16.10 5.48 -1.19
N MET A 235 16.91 5.61 -2.22
CA MET A 235 17.85 6.71 -2.43
C MET A 235 17.43 7.48 -3.68
N GLN A 236 17.15 8.77 -3.55
CA GLN A 236 17.00 9.67 -4.68
C GLN A 236 18.37 10.19 -5.07
N VAL A 237 18.76 10.00 -6.31
CA VAL A 237 20.06 10.43 -6.85
C VAL A 237 19.90 11.76 -7.54
N TYR A 238 20.76 12.70 -7.18
CA TYR A 238 20.84 14.03 -7.79
C TYR A 238 22.22 14.22 -8.41
N GLN A 239 22.26 14.36 -9.72
CA GLN A 239 23.46 14.62 -10.51
C GLN A 239 23.41 16.05 -11.03
N ASN A 240 24.50 16.82 -10.87
CA ASN A 240 24.53 18.26 -11.22
C ASN A 240 23.37 19.05 -10.56
N ASN A 241 22.98 18.72 -9.33
CA ASN A 241 21.83 19.26 -8.59
C ASN A 241 20.46 19.02 -9.22
N GLN A 242 20.35 18.12 -10.19
CA GLN A 242 19.09 17.71 -10.81
C GLN A 242 18.76 16.27 -10.41
N PHE A 243 17.49 15.98 -10.15
CA PHE A 243 17.03 14.63 -9.92
C PHE A 243 17.33 13.76 -11.15
N SER A 244 17.98 12.62 -10.92
CA SER A 244 18.41 11.69 -11.96
C SER A 244 17.65 10.37 -11.89
N ASN A 245 17.64 9.72 -10.72
CA ASN A 245 17.13 8.37 -10.57
C ASN A 245 16.71 8.06 -9.13
N VAL A 246 16.01 6.94 -8.94
CA VAL A 246 15.71 6.34 -7.64
C VAL A 246 16.33 4.95 -7.56
N ILE A 247 17.06 4.68 -6.50
CA ILE A 247 17.63 3.37 -6.20
C ILE A 247 16.86 2.77 -5.02
N TYR A 248 16.18 1.65 -5.23
CA TYR A 248 15.51 0.90 -4.18
C TYR A 248 16.52 -0.03 -3.47
N THR A 249 17.29 0.53 -2.58
CA THR A 249 18.26 -0.25 -1.83
C THR A 249 18.32 0.19 -0.37
N ASN A 250 18.68 -0.73 0.48
CA ASN A 250 19.04 -0.50 1.86
C ASN A 250 20.45 -1.07 2.15
N ASN A 251 21.29 -1.12 1.12
CA ASN A 251 22.60 -1.70 1.22
C ASN A 251 23.50 -0.89 2.18
N LYS A 252 23.77 -1.45 3.36
CA LYS A 252 24.65 -0.84 4.37
C LYS A 252 26.06 -0.53 3.82
N THR A 253 26.47 -1.23 2.76
CA THR A 253 27.76 -0.98 2.11
C THR A 253 27.79 0.37 1.40
N VAL A 254 26.66 0.82 0.86
CA VAL A 254 26.57 2.14 0.22
C VAL A 254 26.82 3.27 1.22
N ARG A 255 26.41 3.11 2.47
CA ARG A 255 26.67 4.12 3.52
C ARG A 255 28.14 4.43 3.72
N LYS A 256 29.04 3.47 3.45
CA LYS A 256 30.48 3.67 3.59
C LYS A 256 31.09 4.66 2.58
N ILE A 257 30.37 4.92 1.51
CA ILE A 257 30.77 5.86 0.45
C ILE A 257 29.96 7.16 0.47
N LEU A 258 29.14 7.36 1.50
CA LEU A 258 28.28 8.53 1.65
C LEU A 258 28.74 9.37 2.85
N LYS A 259 28.97 10.66 2.62
CA LYS A 259 29.26 11.66 3.66
C LYS A 259 27.97 12.44 3.97
N PRO A 260 27.52 12.51 5.22
CA PRO A 260 26.34 13.31 5.57
C PRO A 260 26.60 14.81 5.34
N ILE A 261 25.62 15.48 4.73
CA ILE A 261 25.63 16.94 4.50
C ILE A 261 24.62 17.62 5.44
N LYS A 262 23.40 17.10 5.49
CA LYS A 262 22.29 17.53 6.35
C LYS A 262 21.32 16.35 6.56
N PRO A 263 20.30 16.45 7.41
CA PRO A 263 19.34 15.37 7.59
C PRO A 263 18.81 14.83 6.25
N LEU A 264 18.82 13.51 6.07
CA LEU A 264 18.47 12.75 4.86
C LEU A 264 19.44 12.92 3.67
N TRP A 265 20.35 13.89 3.67
CA TRP A 265 21.20 14.21 2.52
C TRP A 265 22.65 13.81 2.72
N PHE A 266 23.22 13.25 1.67
CA PHE A 266 24.58 12.74 1.64
C PHE A 266 25.27 13.14 0.33
N GLU A 267 26.60 13.18 0.36
CA GLU A 267 27.47 13.36 -0.79
C GLU A 267 28.24 12.07 -1.06
N VAL A 268 28.34 11.68 -2.31
CA VAL A 268 29.10 10.50 -2.75
C VAL A 268 30.58 10.81 -2.69
N LEU A 269 31.38 9.98 -1.96
CA LEU A 269 32.80 10.18 -1.74
C LEU A 269 33.71 9.60 -2.83
N ARG A 270 33.20 8.66 -3.61
CA ARG A 270 33.95 8.02 -4.70
C ARG A 270 33.02 7.43 -5.73
N ASP A 271 33.50 7.34 -6.95
CA ASP A 271 32.80 6.68 -8.05
C ASP A 271 32.45 5.22 -7.73
N THR A 272 31.23 4.82 -7.96
CA THR A 272 30.76 3.46 -7.70
C THR A 272 29.51 3.15 -8.49
N VAL A 273 29.15 1.85 -8.56
CA VAL A 273 27.87 1.38 -9.10
C VAL A 273 27.03 0.79 -7.97
N VAL A 274 25.78 1.21 -7.88
CA VAL A 274 24.80 0.71 -6.91
C VAL A 274 23.52 0.34 -7.67
N GLU A 275 23.12 -0.92 -7.61
CA GLU A 275 21.92 -1.42 -8.31
C GLU A 275 21.84 -0.88 -9.76
N GLU A 276 22.88 -1.12 -10.54
CA GLU A 276 23.02 -0.70 -11.95
C GLU A 276 23.11 0.84 -12.17
N THR A 277 23.03 1.64 -11.12
CA THR A 277 23.17 3.10 -11.21
C THR A 277 24.61 3.52 -10.91
N TYR A 278 25.23 4.23 -11.86
CA TYR A 278 26.55 4.83 -11.66
C TYR A 278 26.44 6.12 -10.88
N LEU A 279 27.10 6.14 -9.71
CA LEU A 279 27.22 7.29 -8.84
C LEU A 279 28.63 7.86 -8.97
N ARG A 280 28.73 9.18 -9.14
CA ARG A 280 29.99 9.91 -9.25
C ARG A 280 30.35 10.60 -7.93
N ILE A 281 31.61 10.79 -7.70
CA ILE A 281 32.07 11.65 -6.61
C ILE A 281 31.38 13.02 -6.69
N GLY A 282 30.85 13.52 -5.57
CA GLY A 282 30.14 14.79 -5.49
C GLY A 282 28.66 14.73 -5.84
N ASP A 283 28.14 13.62 -6.39
CA ASP A 283 26.69 13.44 -6.57
C ASP A 283 26.01 13.51 -5.19
N LYS A 284 24.79 14.03 -5.16
CA LYS A 284 24.01 14.14 -3.92
C LYS A 284 22.95 13.06 -3.86
N ILE A 285 22.80 12.47 -2.69
CA ILE A 285 21.83 11.41 -2.41
C ILE A 285 20.92 11.90 -1.31
N LYS A 286 19.60 11.87 -1.56
CA LYS A 286 18.61 11.93 -0.49
C LYS A 286 18.22 10.52 -0.11
N TYR A 287 18.66 10.07 1.06
CA TYR A 287 18.37 8.71 1.54
C TYR A 287 17.21 8.72 2.52
N GLU A 288 16.12 8.14 2.09
CA GLU A 288 14.87 8.01 2.85
C GLU A 288 14.74 6.58 3.36
N GLU A 289 15.22 6.39 4.59
CA GLU A 289 15.23 5.10 5.25
C GLU A 289 13.96 4.89 6.07
N MET A 290 13.45 3.65 6.01
CA MET A 290 12.43 3.15 6.89
C MET A 290 13.05 2.17 7.88
N ASP A 291 12.95 2.49 9.16
CA ASP A 291 13.37 1.65 10.28
C ASP A 291 12.17 1.18 11.12
N ALA A 292 12.39 0.18 11.96
CA ALA A 292 11.34 -0.40 12.80
C ALA A 292 10.71 0.62 13.76
N ASP A 293 11.49 1.55 14.31
CA ASP A 293 10.99 2.55 15.26
C ASP A 293 10.04 3.54 14.59
N LYS A 294 10.36 3.96 13.36
CA LYS A 294 9.49 4.84 12.57
C LYS A 294 8.17 4.17 12.24
N ILE A 295 8.21 2.89 11.82
CA ILE A 295 7.00 2.11 11.53
C ILE A 295 6.15 1.95 12.81
N LYS A 296 6.74 1.62 13.96
CA LYS A 296 6.01 1.52 15.25
C LYS A 296 5.38 2.85 15.67
N LYS A 297 6.07 3.99 15.46
CA LYS A 297 5.49 5.32 15.68
C LYS A 297 4.28 5.57 14.77
N ALA A 298 4.37 5.18 13.50
CA ALA A 298 3.25 5.28 12.56
C ALA A 298 2.06 4.41 13.00
N ILE A 299 2.30 3.17 13.42
CA ILE A 299 1.27 2.27 13.94
C ILE A 299 0.52 2.93 15.12
N ASN A 300 1.25 3.52 16.07
CA ASN A 300 0.64 4.22 17.20
C ASN A 300 -0.21 5.43 16.76
N VAL A 301 0.25 6.20 15.77
CA VAL A 301 -0.52 7.32 15.21
C VAL A 301 -1.80 6.81 14.53
N ILE A 302 -1.71 5.74 13.74
CA ILE A 302 -2.84 5.14 13.04
C ILE A 302 -3.88 4.60 14.04
N LYS A 303 -3.46 3.81 15.03
CA LYS A 303 -4.35 3.26 16.06
C LYS A 303 -5.14 4.35 16.82
N ASN A 304 -4.48 5.45 17.12
CA ASN A 304 -5.06 6.51 17.92
C ASN A 304 -5.96 7.48 17.13
N ASN A 305 -5.81 7.53 15.80
CA ASN A 305 -6.48 8.54 14.98
C ASN A 305 -7.36 7.96 13.87
N ALA A 306 -7.04 6.77 13.32
CA ALA A 306 -7.88 6.12 12.32
C ALA A 306 -9.00 5.32 13.01
N ASN A 307 -10.22 5.40 12.46
CA ASN A 307 -11.36 4.63 12.98
C ASN A 307 -11.32 3.20 12.43
N LEU A 308 -10.42 2.38 12.95
CA LEU A 308 -10.31 0.97 12.59
C LEU A 308 -11.42 0.16 13.26
N ARG A 309 -11.88 -0.92 12.60
CA ARG A 309 -12.81 -1.88 13.18
C ARG A 309 -12.07 -2.93 14.02
N LYS A 310 -12.81 -3.81 14.69
CA LYS A 310 -12.27 -4.90 15.51
C LYS A 310 -11.37 -5.87 14.72
N GLU A 311 -11.69 -6.11 13.46
CA GLU A 311 -10.87 -6.88 12.53
C GLU A 311 -10.29 -5.95 11.48
N VAL A 312 -8.99 -6.08 11.18
CA VAL A 312 -8.28 -5.27 10.19
C VAL A 312 -7.25 -6.12 9.47
N THR A 313 -7.16 -5.95 8.14
CA THR A 313 -6.01 -6.46 7.40
C THR A 313 -4.90 -5.40 7.46
N VAL A 314 -3.72 -5.80 7.93
CA VAL A 314 -2.51 -4.99 7.85
C VAL A 314 -1.64 -5.54 6.73
N THR A 315 -1.28 -4.70 5.77
CA THR A 315 -0.51 -5.09 4.60
C THR A 315 0.82 -4.34 4.59
N LEU A 316 1.93 -5.06 4.49
CA LEU A 316 3.24 -4.42 4.33
C LEU A 316 3.55 -4.22 2.85
N PHE A 317 3.89 -3.01 2.46
CA PHE A 317 4.26 -2.62 1.10
C PHE A 317 5.79 -2.47 1.02
N HIS A 318 6.49 -3.28 0.23
CA HIS A 318 5.99 -4.46 -0.44
C HIS A 318 6.93 -5.65 -0.16
N PHE A 319 6.50 -6.86 -0.57
CA PHE A 319 7.29 -8.07 -0.41
C PHE A 319 8.51 -8.05 -1.33
N ASP A 320 9.64 -7.68 -0.75
CA ASP A 320 10.94 -7.66 -1.39
C ASP A 320 11.99 -8.12 -0.39
N VAL A 321 12.61 -9.25 -0.65
CA VAL A 321 13.59 -9.88 0.24
C VAL A 321 14.74 -8.94 0.56
N GLN A 322 15.23 -8.16 -0.41
CA GLN A 322 16.32 -7.21 -0.16
C GLN A 322 15.92 -6.16 0.87
N GLN A 323 14.69 -5.66 0.82
CA GLN A 323 14.16 -4.69 1.76
C GLN A 323 13.81 -5.32 3.11
N LEU A 324 13.15 -6.49 3.09
CA LEU A 324 12.68 -7.17 4.30
C LEU A 324 13.82 -7.67 5.19
N THR A 325 14.98 -8.02 4.63
CA THR A 325 16.15 -8.44 5.42
C THR A 325 16.77 -7.35 6.28
N ASN A 326 16.29 -6.10 6.19
CA ASN A 326 16.68 -5.02 7.10
C ASN A 326 15.97 -5.09 8.45
N TYR A 327 14.94 -5.91 8.55
CA TYR A 327 14.16 -6.15 9.75
C TYR A 327 14.37 -7.58 10.23
N SER A 328 14.34 -7.78 11.54
CA SER A 328 14.23 -9.13 12.11
C SER A 328 12.81 -9.70 11.90
N ASN A 329 12.66 -11.01 11.99
CA ASN A 329 11.33 -11.64 11.92
C ASN A 329 10.40 -11.17 13.04
N GLU A 330 10.96 -10.89 14.22
CA GLU A 330 10.25 -10.34 15.39
C GLU A 330 9.75 -8.92 15.10
N GLU A 331 10.59 -8.08 14.49
CA GLU A 331 10.19 -6.72 14.08
C GLU A 331 9.08 -6.77 13.04
N LEU A 332 9.23 -7.55 11.96
CA LEU A 332 8.19 -7.72 10.95
C LEU A 332 6.88 -8.23 11.56
N SER A 333 6.96 -9.22 12.47
CA SER A 333 5.78 -9.73 13.17
C SER A 333 5.14 -8.68 14.07
N SER A 334 5.96 -7.82 14.72
CA SER A 334 5.47 -6.76 15.60
C SER A 334 4.65 -5.71 14.84
N PHE A 335 4.97 -5.41 13.56
CA PHE A 335 4.22 -4.46 12.75
C PHE A 335 2.75 -4.86 12.57
N TYR A 336 2.44 -6.14 12.71
CA TYR A 336 1.07 -6.64 12.72
C TYR A 336 0.48 -6.66 14.13
N THR A 337 1.20 -7.28 15.10
CA THR A 337 0.66 -7.51 16.43
C THR A 337 0.48 -6.23 17.24
N ASP A 338 1.24 -5.18 16.95
CA ASP A 338 1.12 -3.90 17.66
C ASP A 338 -0.20 -3.17 17.37
N PHE A 339 -0.96 -3.55 16.35
CA PHE A 339 -2.31 -3.05 16.15
C PHE A 339 -3.32 -3.59 17.18
N SER A 340 -3.12 -4.80 17.71
CA SER A 340 -4.05 -5.44 18.66
C SER A 340 -3.62 -5.36 20.13
N LYS A 341 -2.49 -4.71 20.42
CA LYS A 341 -1.99 -4.48 21.79
C LYS A 341 -2.61 -3.29 22.51
#